data_e16f037e6d292ac890daf06aae20c25b
#
_entry.id   e16f037e6d292ac890daf06aae20c25b
#
_cell.length_a   1.000
_cell.length_b   1.000
_cell.length_c   1.000
_cell.angle_alpha   90.00
_cell.angle_beta   90.00
_cell.angle_gamma   90.00
#
_symmetry.space_group_name_H-M   'P 1'
#
loop_
_entity.id
_entity.type
_entity.pdbx_description
1 polymer ?
#
loop_
_entity_poly.entity_id
_entity_poly.type
_entity_poly.pdbx_seq_one_letter_code
_entity_poly.pdbx_strand_id
1 'polypeptide(L)'
;SFMMALKALGYSMNTDNEKELAEAYNWLLECVNTMSPEIVTDEIIDNMAQARKALGLIYSGDATYIMSENENIGYYMPKKGTNIWCDGMVIPQSSKNVDLAHEFINYVSSYEAAYGNSSYVGYTSPNTEVMNDLAQNDFKGTNAYNPFRTNKYDEVFNYNAETRKVMANYWAKVKIAASNAKSE
;
A
#
# COMPACT_ATOMS: atom_id res chain seq x y z
N SER A 1 -0.84 -2.46 -7.84
CA SER A 1 -1.82 -2.13 -8.91
C SER A 1 -2.57 -3.36 -9.42
N PHE A 2 -1.89 -4.49 -9.76
CA PHE A 2 -2.58 -5.68 -10.28
C PHE A 2 -3.59 -6.27 -9.27
N MET A 3 -3.22 -6.35 -8.00
CA MET A 3 -4.10 -6.80 -6.93
C MET A 3 -5.36 -5.92 -6.77
N MET A 4 -5.25 -4.62 -7.05
CA MET A 4 -6.41 -3.71 -7.06
C MET A 4 -7.44 -4.14 -8.12
N ALA A 5 -7.00 -4.51 -9.33
CA ALA A 5 -7.89 -4.98 -10.38
C ALA A 5 -8.62 -6.27 -9.97
N LEU A 6 -7.90 -7.23 -9.37
CA LEU A 6 -8.50 -8.46 -8.83
C LEU A 6 -9.59 -8.13 -7.80
N LYS A 7 -9.31 -7.24 -6.85
CA LYS A 7 -10.30 -6.81 -5.86
C LYS A 7 -11.49 -6.08 -6.47
N ALA A 8 -11.27 -5.24 -7.47
CA ALA A 8 -12.35 -4.55 -8.19
C ALA A 8 -13.31 -5.53 -8.85
N LEU A 9 -12.78 -6.63 -9.41
CA LEU A 9 -13.55 -7.71 -10.01
C LEU A 9 -14.19 -8.67 -8.99
N GLY A 10 -13.79 -8.58 -7.71
CA GLY A 10 -14.30 -9.42 -6.63
C GLY A 10 -13.51 -10.72 -6.42
N TYR A 11 -12.32 -10.81 -7.03
CA TYR A 11 -11.42 -11.95 -6.88
C TYR A 11 -10.50 -11.80 -5.67
N SER A 12 -9.91 -12.92 -5.22
CA SER A 12 -8.81 -12.89 -4.27
C SER A 12 -7.57 -12.27 -4.92
N MET A 13 -6.83 -11.45 -4.17
CA MET A 13 -5.53 -10.98 -4.64
C MET A 13 -4.46 -12.08 -4.70
N ASN A 14 -4.76 -13.25 -4.11
CA ASN A 14 -3.91 -14.44 -4.06
C ASN A 14 -4.35 -15.51 -5.07
N THR A 15 -5.25 -15.17 -6.01
CA THR A 15 -5.69 -16.13 -7.02
C THR A 15 -4.53 -16.60 -7.89
N ASP A 16 -4.52 -17.89 -8.22
CA ASP A 16 -3.65 -18.50 -9.23
C ASP A 16 -4.44 -18.92 -10.49
N ASN A 17 -5.71 -18.58 -10.55
CA ASN A 17 -6.58 -18.87 -11.68
C ASN A 17 -6.21 -17.97 -12.88
N GLU A 18 -5.72 -18.58 -13.95
CA GLU A 18 -5.30 -17.88 -15.16
C GLU A 18 -6.39 -17.02 -15.79
N LYS A 19 -7.66 -17.45 -15.72
CA LYS A 19 -8.79 -16.69 -16.26
C LYS A 19 -9.01 -15.41 -15.46
N GLU A 20 -8.99 -15.48 -14.14
CA GLU A 20 -9.13 -14.30 -13.27
C GLU A 20 -7.97 -13.30 -13.45
N LEU A 21 -6.75 -13.84 -13.61
CA LEU A 21 -5.58 -13.03 -13.93
C LEU A 21 -5.70 -12.32 -15.29
N ALA A 22 -6.21 -13.01 -16.30
CA ALA A 22 -6.45 -12.43 -17.61
C ALA A 22 -7.57 -11.37 -17.59
N GLU A 23 -8.63 -11.59 -16.83
CA GLU A 23 -9.70 -10.63 -16.63
C GLU A 23 -9.20 -9.36 -15.92
N ALA A 24 -8.35 -9.51 -14.89
CA ALA A 24 -7.73 -8.38 -14.21
C ALA A 24 -6.79 -7.59 -15.13
N TYR A 25 -6.07 -8.27 -16.02
CA TYR A 25 -5.26 -7.62 -17.06
C TYR A 25 -6.12 -6.79 -18.01
N ASN A 26 -7.21 -7.36 -18.53
CA ASN A 26 -8.11 -6.65 -19.43
C ASN A 26 -8.76 -5.45 -18.75
N TRP A 27 -9.15 -5.57 -17.48
CA TRP A 27 -9.67 -4.47 -16.68
C TRP A 27 -8.66 -3.32 -16.54
N LEU A 28 -7.38 -3.65 -16.33
CA LEU A 28 -6.31 -2.64 -16.27
C LEU A 28 -6.08 -1.95 -17.62
N LEU A 29 -6.16 -2.68 -18.73
CA LEU A 29 -6.10 -2.08 -20.09
C LEU A 29 -7.28 -1.14 -20.35
N GLU A 30 -8.48 -1.52 -19.92
CA GLU A 30 -9.64 -0.63 -20.01
C GLU A 30 -9.44 0.65 -19.18
N CYS A 31 -8.90 0.55 -17.97
CA CYS A 31 -8.53 1.73 -17.17
C CYS A 31 -7.51 2.63 -17.92
N VAL A 32 -6.51 2.04 -18.57
CA VAL A 32 -5.54 2.80 -19.37
C VAL A 32 -6.23 3.57 -20.49
N ASN A 33 -7.10 2.90 -21.24
CA ASN A 33 -7.76 3.48 -22.39
C ASN A 33 -8.80 4.56 -22.05
N THR A 34 -9.43 4.42 -20.86
CA THR A 34 -10.53 5.32 -20.46
C THR A 34 -10.10 6.47 -19.57
N MET A 35 -9.06 6.27 -18.75
CA MET A 35 -8.67 7.20 -17.70
C MET A 35 -7.28 7.82 -17.92
N SER A 36 -6.49 7.30 -18.84
CA SER A 36 -5.10 7.71 -19.10
C SER A 36 -4.28 7.86 -17.81
N PRO A 37 -4.21 6.81 -16.96
CA PRO A 37 -3.57 6.91 -15.65
C PRO A 37 -2.08 7.17 -15.77
N GLU A 38 -1.56 7.95 -14.83
CA GLU A 38 -0.13 8.08 -14.63
C GLU A 38 0.37 6.93 -13.73
N ILE A 39 1.34 6.16 -14.23
CA ILE A 39 1.95 5.08 -13.46
C ILE A 39 3.26 5.61 -12.89
N VAL A 40 3.23 5.89 -11.61
CA VAL A 40 4.33 6.50 -10.85
C VAL A 40 4.58 5.69 -9.57
N THR A 41 5.61 6.03 -8.83
CA THR A 41 5.90 5.53 -7.49
C THR A 41 5.65 6.63 -6.46
N ASP A 42 6.68 7.20 -5.87
CA ASP A 42 6.58 8.15 -4.77
C ASP A 42 6.12 9.56 -5.25
N GLU A 43 6.20 9.82 -6.55
CA GLU A 43 5.69 11.08 -7.14
C GLU A 43 4.18 11.27 -6.92
N ILE A 44 3.45 10.19 -6.59
CA ILE A 44 2.03 10.27 -6.26
C ILE A 44 1.79 11.11 -5.00
N ILE A 45 2.73 11.12 -4.05
CA ILE A 45 2.62 11.87 -2.79
C ILE A 45 2.50 13.35 -3.09
N ASP A 46 3.45 13.92 -3.82
CA ASP A 46 3.43 15.33 -4.20
C ASP A 46 2.26 15.67 -5.13
N ASN A 47 1.93 14.77 -6.06
CA ASN A 47 0.82 14.98 -6.99
C ASN A 47 -0.52 15.07 -6.26
N MET A 48 -0.73 14.25 -5.24
CA MET A 48 -1.95 14.28 -4.43
C MET A 48 -1.95 15.47 -3.46
N ALA A 49 -0.86 15.71 -2.73
CA ALA A 49 -0.77 16.82 -1.79
C ALA A 49 -1.05 18.18 -2.47
N GLN A 50 -0.59 18.34 -3.70
CA GLN A 50 -0.81 19.54 -4.50
C GLN A 50 -2.10 19.52 -5.33
N ALA A 51 -2.98 18.54 -5.12
CA ALA A 51 -4.24 18.36 -5.86
C ALA A 51 -4.09 18.33 -7.39
N ARG A 52 -2.92 17.86 -7.90
CA ARG A 52 -2.69 17.73 -9.35
C ARG A 52 -3.44 16.55 -9.97
N LYS A 53 -3.89 15.62 -9.15
CA LYS A 53 -4.65 14.43 -9.55
C LYS A 53 -5.93 14.32 -8.72
N ALA A 54 -7.01 13.90 -9.36
CA ALA A 54 -8.30 13.71 -8.70
C ALA A 54 -8.37 12.42 -7.88
N LEU A 55 -7.63 11.38 -8.28
CA LEU A 55 -7.58 10.08 -7.62
C LEU A 55 -6.15 9.54 -7.62
N GLY A 56 -5.77 8.89 -6.53
CA GLY A 56 -4.50 8.20 -6.40
C GLY A 56 -4.66 6.86 -5.68
N LEU A 57 -3.95 5.83 -6.15
CA LEU A 57 -3.77 4.58 -5.42
C LEU A 57 -2.49 4.71 -4.60
N ILE A 58 -2.61 4.67 -3.27
CA ILE A 58 -1.52 5.03 -2.37
C ILE A 58 -1.55 4.17 -1.10
N TYR A 59 -0.43 4.10 -0.42
CA TYR A 59 -0.34 3.48 0.90
C TYR A 59 -0.97 4.36 1.99
N SER A 60 -1.43 3.73 3.06
CA SER A 60 -2.14 4.42 4.14
C SER A 60 -1.27 5.44 4.88
N GLY A 61 0.01 5.16 5.11
CA GLY A 61 0.92 6.11 5.75
C GLY A 61 1.14 7.36 4.90
N ASP A 62 1.41 7.18 3.61
CA ASP A 62 1.57 8.30 2.68
C ASP A 62 0.27 9.11 2.58
N ALA A 63 -0.90 8.44 2.62
CA ALA A 63 -2.19 9.13 2.65
C ALA A 63 -2.36 9.97 3.92
N THR A 64 -1.89 9.48 5.07
CA THR A 64 -1.90 10.24 6.33
C THR A 64 -1.08 11.52 6.19
N TYR A 65 0.11 11.45 5.60
CA TYR A 65 0.93 12.62 5.31
C TYR A 65 0.24 13.58 4.33
N ILE A 66 -0.28 13.09 3.20
CA ILE A 66 -0.97 13.92 2.20
C ILE A 66 -2.15 14.67 2.81
N MET A 67 -2.95 13.99 3.65
CA MET A 67 -4.09 14.62 4.33
C MET A 67 -3.66 15.68 5.35
N SER A 68 -2.47 15.57 5.94
CA SER A 68 -1.92 16.64 6.79
C SER A 68 -1.47 17.87 6.00
N GLU A 69 -1.04 17.69 4.76
CA GLU A 69 -0.63 18.79 3.88
C GLU A 69 -1.80 19.44 3.13
N ASN A 70 -2.90 18.68 2.93
CA ASN A 70 -4.06 19.16 2.18
C ASN A 70 -5.37 18.61 2.73
N GLU A 71 -6.11 19.42 3.47
CA GLU A 71 -7.39 19.08 4.11
C GLU A 71 -8.51 18.72 3.13
N ASN A 72 -8.38 19.06 1.83
CA ASN A 72 -9.36 18.72 0.80
C ASN A 72 -9.18 17.30 0.25
N ILE A 73 -8.16 16.58 0.68
CA ILE A 73 -7.90 15.20 0.27
C ILE A 73 -8.48 14.24 1.32
N GLY A 74 -9.24 13.27 0.86
CA GLY A 74 -9.78 12.20 1.70
C GLY A 74 -9.20 10.83 1.31
N TYR A 75 -9.14 9.91 2.27
CA TYR A 75 -8.71 8.53 2.05
C TYR A 75 -9.89 7.57 2.08
N TYR A 76 -9.96 6.69 1.11
CA TYR A 76 -11.03 5.70 1.02
C TYR A 76 -10.46 4.28 0.94
N MET A 77 -10.92 3.41 1.84
CA MET A 77 -10.62 1.98 1.83
C MET A 77 -11.80 1.22 1.20
N PRO A 78 -11.57 0.49 0.09
CA PRO A 78 -12.64 -0.20 -0.62
C PRO A 78 -13.39 -1.22 0.25
N LYS A 79 -14.73 -1.28 0.09
CA LYS A 79 -15.56 -2.29 0.77
C LYS A 79 -15.26 -3.71 0.31
N LYS A 80 -14.78 -3.88 -0.91
CA LYS A 80 -14.34 -5.16 -1.50
C LYS A 80 -12.99 -5.65 -0.97
N GLY A 81 -12.40 -4.92 -0.04
CA GLY A 81 -11.14 -5.26 0.60
C GLY A 81 -9.92 -4.62 -0.02
N THR A 82 -8.84 -4.68 0.72
CA THR A 82 -7.51 -4.21 0.34
C THR A 82 -6.46 -5.20 0.81
N ASN A 83 -5.20 -4.95 0.49
CA ASN A 83 -4.12 -5.75 1.05
C ASN A 83 -3.77 -5.28 2.47
N ILE A 84 -3.46 -6.25 3.32
CA ILE A 84 -2.79 -6.06 4.60
C ILE A 84 -1.35 -6.49 4.41
N TRP A 85 -0.41 -5.74 4.94
CA TRP A 85 1.01 -6.06 4.90
C TRP A 85 1.69 -5.66 6.21
N CYS A 86 2.84 -6.24 6.45
CA CYS A 86 3.64 -5.97 7.62
C CYS A 86 5.11 -5.94 7.19
N ASP A 87 5.80 -4.85 7.49
CA ASP A 87 7.24 -4.77 7.34
C ASP A 87 7.92 -5.37 8.55
N GLY A 88 8.98 -6.12 8.31
CA GLY A 88 9.75 -6.79 9.35
C GLY A 88 11.24 -6.50 9.24
N MET A 89 11.89 -6.29 10.37
CA MET A 89 13.34 -6.27 10.46
C MET A 89 13.88 -7.69 10.58
N VAL A 90 14.88 -8.01 9.76
CA VAL A 90 15.52 -9.32 9.76
C VAL A 90 17.01 -9.21 9.97
N ILE A 91 17.59 -10.17 10.70
CA ILE A 91 19.04 -10.28 10.90
C ILE A 91 19.55 -11.37 9.97
N PRO A 92 20.40 -11.06 8.97
CA PRO A 92 20.95 -12.07 8.10
C PRO A 92 21.78 -13.10 8.89
N GLN A 93 21.69 -14.38 8.49
CA GLN A 93 22.44 -15.47 9.16
C GLN A 93 23.97 -15.23 9.15
N SER A 94 24.47 -14.50 8.16
CA SER A 94 25.90 -14.15 8.04
C SER A 94 26.33 -12.96 8.89
N SER A 95 25.40 -12.31 9.63
CA SER A 95 25.71 -11.14 10.45
C SER A 95 26.78 -11.47 11.51
N LYS A 96 27.72 -10.53 11.70
CA LYS A 96 28.75 -10.59 12.74
C LYS A 96 28.37 -9.77 13.98
N ASN A 97 27.27 -9.01 13.93
CA ASN A 97 26.83 -8.09 14.98
C ASN A 97 25.39 -8.40 15.42
N VAL A 98 25.08 -9.68 15.67
CA VAL A 98 23.73 -10.14 16.00
C VAL A 98 23.18 -9.47 17.27
N ASP A 99 24.00 -9.38 18.32
CA ASP A 99 23.60 -8.77 19.59
C ASP A 99 23.27 -7.29 19.39
N LEU A 100 24.12 -6.54 18.70
CA LEU A 100 23.86 -5.12 18.39
C LEU A 100 22.60 -4.94 17.53
N ALA A 101 22.35 -5.86 16.59
CA ALA A 101 21.13 -5.83 15.79
C ALA A 101 19.88 -6.05 16.66
N HIS A 102 19.95 -6.94 17.65
CA HIS A 102 18.87 -7.11 18.63
C HIS A 102 18.66 -5.86 19.50
N GLU A 103 19.74 -5.24 19.97
CA GLU A 103 19.66 -3.98 20.72
C GLU A 103 18.98 -2.88 19.89
N PHE A 104 19.34 -2.75 18.61
CA PHE A 104 18.70 -1.79 17.70
C PHE A 104 17.22 -2.09 17.51
N ILE A 105 16.84 -3.35 17.24
CA ILE A 105 15.43 -3.75 17.08
C ILE A 105 14.64 -3.46 18.36
N ASN A 106 15.20 -3.78 19.52
CA ASN A 106 14.58 -3.48 20.80
C ASN A 106 14.39 -1.97 21.02
N TYR A 107 15.41 -1.17 20.68
CA TYR A 107 15.33 0.29 20.77
C TYR A 107 14.21 0.85 19.88
N VAL A 108 14.18 0.51 18.59
CA VAL A 108 13.15 1.04 17.68
C VAL A 108 11.74 0.52 17.98
N SER A 109 11.63 -0.57 18.74
CA SER A 109 10.37 -1.13 19.24
C SER A 109 9.94 -0.56 20.59
N SER A 110 10.80 0.23 21.26
CA SER A 110 10.43 0.93 22.51
C SER A 110 9.32 1.94 22.25
N TYR A 111 8.59 2.31 23.30
CA TYR A 111 7.48 3.27 23.16
C TYR A 111 7.94 4.58 22.51
N GLU A 112 8.98 5.20 23.03
CA GLU A 112 9.47 6.50 22.57
C GLU A 112 9.91 6.49 21.11
N ALA A 113 10.74 5.51 20.71
CA ALA A 113 11.21 5.41 19.33
C ALA A 113 10.10 4.99 18.37
N ALA A 114 9.24 4.05 18.76
CA ALA A 114 8.11 3.60 17.94
C ALA A 114 7.06 4.71 17.77
N TYR A 115 6.80 5.51 18.80
CA TYR A 115 5.91 6.66 18.71
C TYR A 115 6.46 7.70 17.73
N GLY A 116 7.73 8.12 17.90
CA GLY A 116 8.37 9.08 17.00
C GLY A 116 8.37 8.60 15.53
N ASN A 117 8.69 7.33 15.31
CA ASN A 117 8.68 6.75 13.96
C ASN A 117 7.27 6.71 13.36
N SER A 118 6.30 6.14 14.09
CA SER A 118 4.94 5.95 13.54
C SER A 118 4.19 7.26 13.36
N SER A 119 4.38 8.25 14.23
CA SER A 119 3.80 9.59 14.07
C SER A 119 4.37 10.31 12.84
N TYR A 120 5.65 10.10 12.53
CA TYR A 120 6.30 10.72 11.38
C TYR A 120 5.90 10.08 10.05
N VAL A 121 5.89 8.72 9.99
CA VAL A 121 5.60 8.01 8.72
C VAL A 121 4.12 7.72 8.49
N GLY A 122 3.26 7.92 9.49
CA GLY A 122 1.81 7.70 9.39
C GLY A 122 1.38 6.23 9.34
N TYR A 123 2.28 5.27 9.53
CA TYR A 123 1.95 3.84 9.58
C TYR A 123 1.76 3.35 11.01
N THR A 124 0.96 2.29 11.16
CA THR A 124 0.68 1.69 12.47
C THR A 124 1.92 0.99 13.05
N SER A 125 2.14 1.18 14.34
CA SER A 125 3.22 0.51 15.07
C SER A 125 2.82 -0.91 15.50
N PRO A 126 3.74 -1.89 15.53
CA PRO A 126 3.52 -3.16 16.18
C PRO A 126 3.47 -3.04 17.72
N ASN A 127 3.95 -1.92 18.29
CA ASN A 127 3.78 -1.61 19.70
C ASN A 127 2.33 -1.17 19.94
N THR A 128 1.57 -2.01 20.66
CA THR A 128 0.13 -1.81 20.86
C THR A 128 -0.21 -0.52 21.62
N GLU A 129 0.63 -0.12 22.57
CA GLU A 129 0.45 1.11 23.33
C GLU A 129 0.58 2.34 22.41
N VAL A 130 1.64 2.38 21.61
CA VAL A 130 1.87 3.43 20.60
C VAL A 130 0.74 3.45 19.57
N MET A 131 0.33 2.30 19.05
CA MET A 131 -0.75 2.18 18.10
C MET A 131 -2.05 2.78 18.63
N ASN A 132 -2.41 2.46 19.87
CA ASN A 132 -3.61 2.97 20.53
C ASN A 132 -3.52 4.48 20.79
N ASP A 133 -2.37 4.94 21.24
CA ASP A 133 -2.16 6.34 21.58
C ASP A 133 -2.26 7.23 20.34
N LEU A 134 -1.56 6.87 19.26
CA LEU A 134 -1.65 7.60 17.99
C LEU A 134 -3.06 7.60 17.42
N ALA A 135 -3.80 6.48 17.50
CA ALA A 135 -5.17 6.40 17.01
C ALA A 135 -6.15 7.26 17.81
N GLN A 136 -5.89 7.47 19.09
CA GLN A 136 -6.76 8.26 19.98
C GLN A 136 -6.41 9.75 20.01
N ASN A 137 -5.17 10.10 19.68
CA ASN A 137 -4.63 11.46 19.74
C ASN A 137 -4.26 11.99 18.35
N ASP A 138 -3.04 11.79 17.90
CA ASP A 138 -2.48 12.46 16.70
C ASP A 138 -3.27 12.18 15.42
N PHE A 139 -3.72 10.96 15.25
CA PHE A 139 -4.48 10.54 14.07
C PHE A 139 -5.98 10.31 14.32
N LYS A 140 -6.48 10.87 15.40
CA LYS A 140 -7.91 10.75 15.74
C LYS A 140 -8.80 11.25 14.61
N GLY A 141 -9.66 10.36 14.11
CA GLY A 141 -10.58 10.67 13.03
C GLY A 141 -9.96 10.61 11.62
N THR A 142 -8.67 10.31 11.51
CA THR A 142 -7.99 10.12 10.23
C THR A 142 -8.29 8.75 9.66
N ASN A 143 -9.03 8.69 8.54
CA ASN A 143 -9.43 7.42 7.92
C ASN A 143 -8.24 6.57 7.44
N ALA A 144 -7.12 7.19 7.10
CA ALA A 144 -5.91 6.51 6.65
C ALA A 144 -5.22 5.76 7.81
N TYR A 145 -5.27 6.28 9.03
CA TYR A 145 -4.76 5.62 10.22
C TYR A 145 -5.89 4.88 10.94
N ASN A 146 -6.13 3.63 10.55
CA ASN A 146 -7.22 2.82 11.12
C ASN A 146 -6.74 1.40 11.48
N PRO A 147 -5.98 1.24 12.58
CA PRO A 147 -5.45 -0.05 13.01
C PRO A 147 -6.53 -1.06 13.45
N PHE A 148 -7.72 -0.58 13.76
CA PHE A 148 -8.83 -1.42 14.24
C PHE A 148 -9.78 -1.86 13.13
N ARG A 149 -9.46 -1.51 11.87
CA ARG A 149 -10.29 -1.92 10.74
C ARG A 149 -10.38 -3.44 10.64
N THR A 150 -11.60 -3.93 10.55
CA THR A 150 -11.88 -5.33 10.21
C THR A 150 -12.73 -5.37 8.95
N ASN A 151 -12.26 -6.06 7.92
CA ASN A 151 -13.04 -6.36 6.73
C ASN A 151 -12.67 -7.76 6.26
N LYS A 152 -13.68 -8.64 6.17
CA LYS A 152 -13.48 -10.05 5.78
C LYS A 152 -12.88 -10.25 4.39
N TYR A 153 -12.83 -9.19 3.59
CA TYR A 153 -12.25 -9.20 2.25
C TYR A 153 -10.83 -8.61 2.19
N ASP A 154 -10.32 -8.11 3.32
CA ASP A 154 -8.92 -7.70 3.40
C ASP A 154 -8.04 -8.95 3.42
N GLU A 155 -6.94 -8.95 2.67
CA GLU A 155 -6.08 -10.12 2.51
C GLU A 155 -4.60 -9.75 2.69
N VAL A 156 -3.86 -10.68 3.29
CA VAL A 156 -2.39 -10.66 3.24
C VAL A 156 -1.95 -11.28 1.92
N PHE A 157 -0.98 -10.68 1.25
CA PHE A 157 -0.45 -11.22 0.00
C PHE A 157 0.43 -12.46 0.28
N ASN A 158 0.10 -13.56 -0.37
CA ASN A 158 0.86 -14.80 -0.33
C ASN A 158 1.76 -14.90 -1.57
N TYR A 159 3.04 -15.15 -1.36
CA TYR A 159 3.98 -15.29 -2.45
C TYR A 159 3.76 -16.60 -3.21
N ASN A 160 3.48 -16.49 -4.51
CA ASN A 160 3.46 -17.59 -5.47
C ASN A 160 4.34 -17.20 -6.68
N ALA A 161 5.43 -17.94 -6.91
CA ALA A 161 6.41 -17.60 -7.93
C ALA A 161 5.84 -17.63 -9.35
N GLU A 162 4.98 -18.61 -9.68
CA GLU A 162 4.41 -18.74 -11.01
C GLU A 162 3.37 -17.65 -11.28
N THR A 163 2.46 -17.43 -10.36
CA THR A 163 1.46 -16.35 -10.44
C THR A 163 2.15 -14.98 -10.56
N ARG A 164 3.23 -14.76 -9.80
CA ARG A 164 4.01 -13.52 -9.88
C ARG A 164 4.60 -13.30 -11.26
N LYS A 165 5.11 -14.34 -11.93
CA LYS A 165 5.62 -14.22 -13.32
C LYS A 165 4.52 -13.80 -14.28
N VAL A 166 3.34 -14.41 -14.17
CA VAL A 166 2.17 -14.07 -15.00
C VAL A 166 1.76 -12.62 -14.78
N MET A 167 1.58 -12.22 -13.51
CA MET A 167 1.23 -10.84 -13.15
C MET A 167 2.29 -9.83 -13.64
N ALA A 168 3.59 -10.15 -13.49
CA ALA A 168 4.66 -9.27 -13.95
C ALA A 168 4.65 -9.08 -15.46
N ASN A 169 4.39 -10.13 -16.23
CA ASN A 169 4.27 -10.06 -17.69
C ASN A 169 3.07 -9.21 -18.11
N TYR A 170 1.90 -9.40 -17.50
CA TYR A 170 0.72 -8.58 -17.76
C TYR A 170 0.97 -7.11 -17.35
N TRP A 171 1.59 -6.89 -16.21
CA TRP A 171 1.89 -5.52 -15.75
C TRP A 171 2.86 -4.78 -16.68
N ALA A 172 3.85 -5.47 -17.23
CA ALA A 172 4.73 -4.90 -18.24
C ALA A 172 3.95 -4.42 -19.49
N LYS A 173 2.99 -5.23 -19.96
CA LYS A 173 2.11 -4.86 -21.09
C LYS A 173 1.22 -3.67 -20.76
N VAL A 174 0.66 -3.61 -19.54
CA VAL A 174 -0.14 -2.45 -19.07
C VAL A 174 0.70 -1.17 -19.07
N LYS A 175 1.94 -1.23 -18.58
CA LYS A 175 2.84 -0.07 -18.60
C LYS A 175 3.17 0.42 -20.02
N ILE A 176 3.39 -0.50 -20.96
CA ILE A 176 3.61 -0.16 -22.38
C ILE A 176 2.37 0.52 -22.96
N ALA A 177 1.18 -0.03 -22.71
CA ALA A 177 -0.07 0.57 -23.18
C ALA A 177 -0.27 1.99 -22.61
N ALA A 178 -0.01 2.18 -21.30
CA ALA A 178 -0.11 3.50 -20.66
C ALA A 178 0.93 4.51 -21.18
N SER A 179 2.10 4.06 -21.58
CA SER A 179 3.12 4.91 -22.22
C SER A 179 2.70 5.36 -23.63
N ASN A 180 2.11 4.47 -24.41
CA ASN A 180 1.67 4.77 -25.76
C ASN A 180 0.47 5.74 -25.76
N ALA A 181 -0.48 5.55 -24.84
CA ALA A 181 -1.64 6.44 -24.68
C ALA A 181 -1.30 7.90 -24.31
N LYS A 182 -0.09 8.15 -23.80
CA LYS A 182 0.41 9.51 -23.51
C LYS A 182 1.06 10.18 -24.71
N SER A 183 1.32 9.44 -25.77
CA SER A 183 2.02 9.92 -26.98
C SER A 183 1.07 10.35 -28.10
N GLU A 184 -0.21 10.08 -27.94
CA GLU A 184 -1.32 10.50 -28.80
C GLU A 184 -2.04 11.72 -28.20
#